data_a6efe19a89022d0d7e4b8b55592c746f
#
_entry.id   a6efe19a89022d0d7e4b8b55592c746f
#
_cell.length_a   1.000
_cell.length_b   1.000
_cell.length_c   1.000
_cell.angle_alpha   90.00
_cell.angle_beta   90.00
_cell.angle_gamma   90.00
#
_symmetry.space_group_name_H-M   'P 1'
#
loop_
_entity.id
_entity.type
_entity.pdbx_description
1 polymer ?
#
loop_
_entity_poly.entity_id
_entity_poly.type
_entity_poly.pdbx_seq_one_letter_code
_entity_poly.pdbx_strand_id
1 'polypeptide(L)'
;MPEEPSDFLTGAEKEADRPFQYIRWDASTNVGRLTLARPKHNVFNIQMFREMTRAIESLNLRDDVRLIVLDSAPECEGYFSAGVEAAGYKADQVFQVMDAFHAVLLAMVQVSKPVLAVVDGVATGAGCELAAFCDMVIASENTKFLQPEIKLGVFPPMGAVVYPRVIGPKRAMELLLTGEAITANQALAMGLVNRVVPRAALAETVESVVKRVADLSGPVLSLIKRVTFDATWKPFEEALKSSQDLYLNQLFDLEDSQEGLRAMVEKRKPVWKNK
;
A
#
# COMPACT_ATOMS: atom_id res chain seq x y z
N MET A 1 -41.50 -34.70 4.17
CA MET A 1 -40.75 -33.57 4.76
C MET A 1 -39.58 -33.28 3.81
N PRO A 2 -39.49 -32.09 3.19
CA PRO A 2 -38.32 -31.76 2.39
C PRO A 2 -37.16 -31.45 3.33
N GLU A 3 -36.04 -32.09 3.08
CA GLU A 3 -34.76 -31.81 3.71
C GLU A 3 -34.34 -30.36 3.43
N GLU A 4 -33.94 -29.63 4.49
CA GLU A 4 -33.34 -28.30 4.35
C GLU A 4 -32.02 -28.38 3.55
N PRO A 5 -31.72 -27.40 2.70
CA PRO A 5 -30.48 -27.39 1.96
C PRO A 5 -29.31 -27.21 2.93
N SER A 6 -28.48 -28.26 3.04
CA SER A 6 -27.27 -28.29 3.84
C SER A 6 -26.29 -27.18 3.44
N ASP A 7 -25.84 -26.49 4.44
CA ASP A 7 -24.89 -25.40 4.55
C ASP A 7 -23.50 -25.76 3.97
N PHE A 8 -23.37 -25.79 2.65
CA PHE A 8 -22.10 -26.00 1.93
C PHE A 8 -21.46 -24.66 1.53
N LEU A 9 -21.38 -23.71 2.45
CA LEU A 9 -20.45 -22.61 2.27
C LEU A 9 -19.04 -23.15 2.39
N THR A 10 -18.24 -22.99 1.34
CA THR A 10 -16.82 -23.36 1.34
C THR A 10 -16.07 -22.57 2.41
N GLY A 11 -14.96 -23.08 2.92
CA GLY A 11 -14.17 -22.40 3.95
C GLY A 11 -13.80 -20.95 3.60
N ALA A 12 -13.66 -20.64 2.29
CA ALA A 12 -13.37 -19.32 1.75
C ALA A 12 -14.57 -18.33 1.91
N GLU A 13 -15.81 -18.80 1.70
CA GLU A 13 -17.01 -17.96 1.86
C GLU A 13 -17.27 -17.62 3.33
N LYS A 14 -16.97 -18.55 4.25
CA LYS A 14 -17.04 -18.30 5.70
C LYS A 14 -15.97 -17.32 6.21
N GLU A 15 -14.85 -17.18 5.50
CA GLU A 15 -13.76 -16.24 5.84
C GLU A 15 -14.04 -14.83 5.31
N ALA A 16 -14.77 -14.71 4.19
CA ALA A 16 -15.14 -13.43 3.60
C ALA A 16 -16.03 -12.56 4.50
N ASP A 17 -16.94 -13.17 5.26
CA ASP A 17 -17.92 -12.47 6.12
C ASP A 17 -17.43 -12.22 7.57
N ARG A 18 -16.22 -12.67 7.91
CA ARG A 18 -15.71 -12.43 9.26
C ARG A 18 -15.41 -10.96 9.49
N PRO A 19 -15.82 -10.37 10.63
CA PRO A 19 -15.44 -9.01 10.99
C PRO A 19 -13.91 -8.89 11.11
N PHE A 20 -13.35 -7.77 10.71
CA PHE A 20 -11.93 -7.50 10.89
C PHE A 20 -11.60 -7.35 12.39
N GLN A 21 -10.54 -8.00 12.83
CA GLN A 21 -10.10 -7.98 14.22
C GLN A 21 -8.91 -7.03 14.42
N TYR A 22 -8.00 -6.97 13.45
CA TYR A 22 -6.71 -6.29 13.56
C TYR A 22 -6.55 -5.11 12.62
N ILE A 23 -7.56 -4.86 11.81
CA ILE A 23 -7.62 -3.69 10.95
C ILE A 23 -8.97 -3.01 11.08
N ARG A 24 -9.01 -1.74 10.72
CA ARG A 24 -10.24 -1.00 10.44
C ARG A 24 -10.19 -0.52 9.01
N TRP A 25 -11.31 -0.53 8.34
CA TRP A 25 -11.40 0.06 7.02
C TRP A 25 -12.68 0.85 6.88
N ASP A 26 -12.60 1.92 6.11
CA ASP A 26 -13.72 2.78 5.76
C ASP A 26 -13.59 3.21 4.30
N ALA A 27 -14.72 3.30 3.61
CA ALA A 27 -14.84 3.78 2.24
C ALA A 27 -16.11 4.63 2.10
N SER A 28 -16.40 5.45 3.09
CA SER A 28 -17.56 6.35 3.13
C SER A 28 -17.45 7.53 2.16
N THR A 29 -16.25 7.79 1.66
CA THR A 29 -15.95 8.85 0.68
C THR A 29 -15.23 8.23 -0.52
N ASN A 30 -14.83 9.04 -1.48
CA ASN A 30 -13.98 8.61 -2.61
C ASN A 30 -12.54 8.20 -2.21
N VAL A 31 -12.31 7.98 -0.92
CA VAL A 31 -11.04 7.54 -0.32
C VAL A 31 -11.31 6.31 0.54
N GLY A 32 -10.60 5.22 0.28
CA GLY A 32 -10.55 4.07 1.17
C GLY A 32 -9.50 4.30 2.26
N ARG A 33 -9.85 4.08 3.52
CA ARG A 33 -8.90 4.09 4.64
C ARG A 33 -8.75 2.68 5.18
N LEU A 34 -7.51 2.22 5.26
CA LEU A 34 -7.12 0.96 5.87
C LEU A 34 -6.20 1.25 7.04
N THR A 35 -6.72 1.10 8.25
CA THR A 35 -5.98 1.42 9.48
C THR A 35 -5.52 0.14 10.17
N LEU A 36 -4.22 0.00 10.35
CA LEU A 36 -3.62 -1.07 11.15
C LEU A 36 -3.98 -0.85 12.63
N ALA A 37 -4.60 -1.84 13.28
CA ALA A 37 -5.22 -1.66 14.61
C ALA A 37 -5.01 -2.89 15.52
N ARG A 38 -3.80 -3.42 15.57
CA ARG A 38 -3.41 -4.48 16.49
C ARG A 38 -2.51 -3.93 17.61
N PRO A 39 -3.09 -3.50 18.75
CA PRO A 39 -2.30 -2.99 19.86
C PRO A 39 -1.33 -4.06 20.40
N LYS A 40 -0.17 -3.70 20.93
CA LYS A 40 0.31 -2.31 21.11
C LYS A 40 1.10 -1.76 19.92
N HIS A 41 1.76 -2.60 19.15
CA HIS A 41 2.80 -2.18 18.20
C HIS A 41 2.52 -2.62 16.77
N ASN A 42 1.27 -2.94 16.44
CA ASN A 42 0.91 -3.46 15.12
C ASN A 42 1.84 -4.61 14.67
N VAL A 43 2.10 -5.57 15.57
CA VAL A 43 2.88 -6.76 15.24
C VAL A 43 2.06 -7.64 14.30
N PHE A 44 2.57 -7.91 13.11
CA PHE A 44 1.87 -8.67 12.09
C PHE A 44 1.81 -10.16 12.41
N ASN A 45 0.66 -10.75 12.16
CA ASN A 45 0.45 -12.19 12.11
C ASN A 45 -0.34 -12.59 10.85
N ILE A 46 -0.48 -13.88 10.61
CA ILE A 46 -1.18 -14.43 9.44
C ILE A 46 -2.60 -13.87 9.31
N GLN A 47 -3.33 -13.78 10.43
CA GLN A 47 -4.70 -13.26 10.45
C GLN A 47 -4.75 -11.81 9.96
N MET A 48 -3.87 -10.95 10.47
CA MET A 48 -3.82 -9.54 10.07
C MET A 48 -3.45 -9.37 8.59
N PHE A 49 -2.53 -10.18 8.07
CA PHE A 49 -2.22 -10.17 6.63
C PHE A 49 -3.42 -10.59 5.78
N ARG A 50 -4.15 -11.63 6.16
CA ARG A 50 -5.37 -12.05 5.46
C ARG A 50 -6.45 -10.97 5.49
N GLU A 51 -6.60 -10.30 6.64
CA GLU A 51 -7.52 -9.17 6.76
C GLU A 51 -7.14 -8.01 5.84
N MET A 52 -5.84 -7.67 5.78
CA MET A 52 -5.33 -6.62 4.87
C MET A 52 -5.59 -6.97 3.41
N THR A 53 -5.28 -8.21 2.98
CA THR A 53 -5.56 -8.69 1.63
C THR A 53 -7.03 -8.51 1.28
N ARG A 54 -7.93 -9.02 2.13
CA ARG A 54 -9.38 -8.93 1.94
C ARG A 54 -9.88 -7.49 1.88
N ALA A 55 -9.36 -6.61 2.73
CA ALA A 55 -9.75 -5.19 2.73
C ALA A 55 -9.29 -4.49 1.44
N ILE A 56 -8.06 -4.74 0.97
CA ILE A 56 -7.53 -4.17 -0.28
C ILE A 56 -8.36 -4.65 -1.48
N GLU A 57 -8.67 -5.94 -1.54
CA GLU A 57 -9.52 -6.51 -2.60
C GLU A 57 -10.93 -5.91 -2.56
N SER A 58 -11.53 -5.76 -1.39
CA SER A 58 -12.84 -5.12 -1.22
C SER A 58 -12.84 -3.66 -1.69
N LEU A 59 -11.78 -2.90 -1.37
CA LEU A 59 -11.60 -1.52 -1.83
C LEU A 59 -11.36 -1.46 -3.35
N ASN A 60 -10.76 -2.48 -3.94
CA ASN A 60 -10.58 -2.55 -5.39
C ASN A 60 -11.89 -2.64 -6.16
N LEU A 61 -12.91 -3.29 -5.59
CA LEU A 61 -14.24 -3.43 -6.18
C LEU A 61 -15.10 -2.16 -6.09
N ARG A 62 -14.65 -1.13 -5.38
CA ARG A 62 -15.39 0.12 -5.16
C ARG A 62 -15.02 1.15 -6.25
N ASP A 63 -15.92 1.39 -7.19
CA ASP A 63 -15.72 2.37 -8.28
C ASP A 63 -15.70 3.83 -7.79
N ASP A 64 -16.27 4.08 -6.62
CA ASP A 64 -16.26 5.40 -5.99
C ASP A 64 -14.94 5.71 -5.24
N VAL A 65 -14.09 4.69 -4.94
CA VAL A 65 -12.79 4.87 -4.29
C VAL A 65 -11.71 5.16 -5.34
N ARG A 66 -10.92 6.21 -5.13
CA ARG A 66 -9.85 6.68 -6.03
C ARG A 66 -8.45 6.57 -5.44
N LEU A 67 -8.35 6.53 -4.12
CA LEU A 67 -7.10 6.46 -3.37
C LEU A 67 -7.33 5.61 -2.13
N ILE A 68 -6.34 4.81 -1.76
CA ILE A 68 -6.31 4.10 -0.49
C ILE A 68 -5.27 4.77 0.42
N VAL A 69 -5.65 5.08 1.64
CA VAL A 69 -4.75 5.53 2.70
C VAL A 69 -4.51 4.37 3.65
N LEU A 70 -3.25 4.02 3.88
CA LEU A 70 -2.81 3.01 4.83
C LEU A 70 -2.14 3.70 6.00
N ASP A 71 -2.69 3.60 7.18
CA ASP A 71 -2.18 4.23 8.40
C ASP A 71 -2.21 3.27 9.61
N SER A 72 -1.86 3.77 10.78
CA SER A 72 -1.91 3.02 12.04
C SER A 72 -2.79 3.74 13.06
N ALA A 73 -3.51 2.93 13.85
CA ALA A 73 -4.38 3.43 14.90
C ALA A 73 -3.58 4.07 16.05
N PRO A 74 -4.09 5.15 16.67
CA PRO A 74 -3.41 5.84 17.77
C PRO A 74 -3.04 4.94 18.96
N GLU A 75 -3.84 3.91 19.23
CA GLU A 75 -3.60 2.91 20.28
C GLU A 75 -2.40 2.00 20.03
N CYS A 76 -1.75 2.11 18.87
CA CYS A 76 -0.54 1.34 18.54
C CYS A 76 0.75 2.01 19.03
N GLU A 77 0.64 2.95 19.96
CA GLU A 77 1.74 3.51 20.77
C GLU A 77 2.92 4.05 19.95
N GLY A 78 2.67 4.71 18.82
CA GLY A 78 3.70 5.27 17.94
C GLY A 78 4.43 4.25 17.08
N TYR A 79 3.75 3.15 16.77
CA TYR A 79 4.19 2.18 15.78
C TYR A 79 3.27 2.16 14.57
N PHE A 80 3.84 2.34 13.40
CA PHE A 80 3.18 1.91 12.16
C PHE A 80 3.08 0.38 12.16
N SER A 81 4.22 -0.29 12.34
CA SER A 81 4.29 -1.72 12.66
C SER A 81 5.67 -2.11 13.18
N ALA A 82 5.71 -3.01 14.17
CA ALA A 82 6.93 -3.64 14.67
C ALA A 82 7.34 -4.91 13.88
N GLY A 83 6.75 -5.14 12.70
CA GLY A 83 7.05 -6.30 11.85
C GLY A 83 6.29 -7.56 12.26
N VAL A 84 6.81 -8.72 11.87
CA VAL A 84 6.18 -10.02 12.11
C VAL A 84 6.42 -10.49 13.54
N GLU A 85 5.44 -11.13 14.16
CA GLU A 85 5.57 -11.73 15.49
C GLU A 85 6.62 -12.86 15.51
N ALA A 86 7.31 -13.02 16.65
CA ALA A 86 8.38 -14.00 16.79
C ALA A 86 7.96 -15.45 16.47
N ALA A 87 6.70 -15.79 16.70
CA ALA A 87 6.15 -17.10 16.33
C ALA A 87 6.20 -17.35 14.82
N GLY A 88 6.08 -16.31 13.99
CA GLY A 88 6.12 -16.41 12.54
C GLY A 88 7.48 -16.84 11.96
N TYR A 89 8.57 -16.77 12.75
CA TYR A 89 9.89 -17.25 12.33
C TYR A 89 10.13 -18.73 12.63
N LYS A 90 9.17 -19.43 13.24
CA LYS A 90 9.27 -20.87 13.49
C LYS A 90 9.13 -21.65 12.18
N ALA A 91 9.85 -22.76 12.07
CA ALA A 91 9.91 -23.58 10.86
C ALA A 91 8.56 -24.11 10.37
N ASP A 92 7.60 -24.31 11.28
CA ASP A 92 6.24 -24.75 11.00
C ASP A 92 5.29 -23.63 10.56
N GLN A 93 5.67 -22.35 10.74
CA GLN A 93 4.85 -21.19 10.43
C GLN A 93 5.42 -20.26 9.37
N VAL A 94 6.72 -20.27 9.17
CA VAL A 94 7.40 -19.29 8.31
C VAL A 94 6.84 -19.26 6.88
N PHE A 95 6.53 -20.42 6.31
CA PHE A 95 5.91 -20.50 4.97
C PHE A 95 4.54 -19.81 4.93
N GLN A 96 3.69 -20.08 5.91
CA GLN A 96 2.34 -19.50 5.96
C GLN A 96 2.39 -17.98 6.17
N VAL A 97 3.33 -17.48 6.97
CA VAL A 97 3.54 -16.04 7.18
C VAL A 97 4.02 -15.39 5.90
N MET A 98 4.99 -16.01 5.21
CA MET A 98 5.49 -15.51 3.92
C MET A 98 4.39 -15.46 2.88
N ASP A 99 3.63 -16.55 2.71
CA ASP A 99 2.53 -16.62 1.76
C ASP A 99 1.46 -15.56 2.07
N ALA A 100 1.11 -15.37 3.34
CA ALA A 100 0.13 -14.38 3.75
C ALA A 100 0.63 -12.94 3.48
N PHE A 101 1.90 -12.65 3.73
CA PHE A 101 2.47 -11.33 3.41
C PHE A 101 2.62 -11.11 1.89
N HIS A 102 3.03 -12.14 1.14
CA HIS A 102 3.05 -12.07 -0.33
C HIS A 102 1.66 -11.77 -0.90
N ALA A 103 0.61 -12.39 -0.35
CA ALA A 103 -0.76 -12.12 -0.78
C ALA A 103 -1.15 -10.63 -0.61
N VAL A 104 -0.74 -9.98 0.49
CA VAL A 104 -0.93 -8.54 0.68
C VAL A 104 -0.26 -7.74 -0.43
N LEU A 105 1.02 -8.02 -0.72
CA LEU A 105 1.77 -7.30 -1.75
C LEU A 105 1.18 -7.54 -3.15
N LEU A 106 0.76 -8.76 -3.46
CA LEU A 106 0.09 -9.07 -4.71
C LEU A 106 -1.26 -8.35 -4.84
N ALA A 107 -2.04 -8.26 -3.77
CA ALA A 107 -3.26 -7.46 -3.74
C ALA A 107 -2.97 -5.97 -3.99
N MET A 108 -1.87 -5.44 -3.43
CA MET A 108 -1.43 -4.06 -3.69
C MET A 108 -0.98 -3.82 -5.14
N VAL A 109 -0.43 -4.83 -5.81
CA VAL A 109 -0.14 -4.78 -7.26
C VAL A 109 -1.43 -4.77 -8.09
N GLN A 110 -2.39 -5.60 -7.70
CA GLN A 110 -3.64 -5.78 -8.44
C GLN A 110 -4.64 -4.65 -8.22
N VAL A 111 -4.58 -3.99 -7.05
CA VAL A 111 -5.48 -2.87 -6.78
C VAL A 111 -5.20 -1.71 -7.73
N SER A 112 -6.26 -1.29 -8.42
CA SER A 112 -6.19 -0.22 -9.41
C SER A 112 -6.01 1.19 -8.81
N LYS A 113 -6.24 1.33 -7.51
CA LYS A 113 -6.16 2.61 -6.79
C LYS A 113 -4.75 2.83 -6.26
N PRO A 114 -4.18 4.05 -6.36
CA PRO A 114 -2.94 4.38 -5.65
C PRO A 114 -3.07 4.16 -4.14
N VAL A 115 -1.98 3.75 -3.50
CA VAL A 115 -1.90 3.53 -2.05
C VAL A 115 -0.92 4.51 -1.44
N LEU A 116 -1.40 5.31 -0.48
CA LEU A 116 -0.62 6.25 0.32
C LEU A 116 -0.41 5.68 1.72
N ALA A 117 0.84 5.38 2.08
CA ALA A 117 1.18 5.08 3.48
C ALA A 117 1.36 6.37 4.28
N VAL A 118 0.79 6.40 5.48
CA VAL A 118 1.00 7.45 6.48
C VAL A 118 1.72 6.83 7.68
N VAL A 119 2.99 7.18 7.86
CA VAL A 119 3.84 6.56 8.86
C VAL A 119 4.11 7.55 10.00
N ASP A 120 3.51 7.30 11.16
CA ASP A 120 3.76 8.07 12.38
C ASP A 120 4.38 7.16 13.44
N GLY A 121 5.69 7.28 13.62
CA GLY A 121 6.44 6.47 14.56
C GLY A 121 7.32 5.39 13.89
N VAL A 122 7.32 4.16 14.42
CA VAL A 122 8.28 3.12 14.02
C VAL A 122 7.69 2.19 12.96
N ALA A 123 8.41 1.97 11.87
CA ALA A 123 8.14 0.94 10.87
C ALA A 123 9.33 -0.04 10.81
N THR A 124 9.14 -1.29 11.23
CA THR A 124 10.21 -2.29 11.36
C THR A 124 9.90 -3.54 10.53
N GLY A 125 10.92 -4.10 9.88
CA GLY A 125 10.82 -5.35 9.14
C GLY A 125 9.69 -5.32 8.11
N ALA A 126 8.79 -6.28 8.15
CA ALA A 126 7.62 -6.32 7.26
C ALA A 126 6.79 -5.03 7.27
N GLY A 127 6.78 -4.26 8.37
CA GLY A 127 6.14 -2.94 8.43
C GLY A 127 6.87 -1.90 7.58
N CYS A 128 8.20 -1.93 7.59
CA CYS A 128 9.03 -1.09 6.73
C CYS A 128 8.89 -1.51 5.25
N GLU A 129 8.88 -2.82 4.97
CA GLU A 129 8.67 -3.37 3.63
C GLU A 129 7.30 -2.98 3.05
N LEU A 130 6.24 -3.06 3.87
CA LEU A 130 4.88 -2.66 3.49
C LEU A 130 4.81 -1.17 3.14
N ALA A 131 5.38 -0.30 4.00
CA ALA A 131 5.43 1.13 3.74
C ALA A 131 6.21 1.45 2.45
N ALA A 132 7.37 0.80 2.25
CA ALA A 132 8.20 0.98 1.05
C ALA A 132 7.53 0.51 -0.24
N PHE A 133 6.58 -0.41 -0.15
CA PHE A 133 5.85 -0.95 -1.30
C PHE A 133 4.61 -0.13 -1.67
N CYS A 134 4.19 0.81 -0.82
CA CYS A 134 3.13 1.75 -1.15
C CYS A 134 3.57 2.72 -2.27
N ASP A 135 2.60 3.21 -3.05
CA ASP A 135 2.87 4.12 -4.17
C ASP A 135 3.39 5.49 -3.71
N MET A 136 2.99 5.91 -2.50
CA MET A 136 3.46 7.13 -1.85
C MET A 136 3.59 6.92 -0.35
N VAL A 137 4.51 7.67 0.28
CA VAL A 137 4.73 7.63 1.74
C VAL A 137 4.84 9.04 2.29
N ILE A 138 4.05 9.36 3.31
CA ILE A 138 4.18 10.57 4.13
C ILE A 138 4.52 10.14 5.55
N ALA A 139 5.58 10.70 6.11
CA ALA A 139 6.04 10.35 7.45
C ALA A 139 6.04 11.57 8.39
N SER A 140 5.83 11.33 9.69
CA SER A 140 6.15 12.34 10.71
C SER A 140 7.66 12.45 10.89
N GLU A 141 8.13 13.60 11.37
CA GLU A 141 9.56 13.87 11.62
C GLU A 141 10.20 12.89 12.62
N ASN A 142 9.40 12.30 13.50
CA ASN A 142 9.84 11.35 14.51
C ASN A 142 9.89 9.90 14.03
N THR A 143 9.50 9.65 12.78
CA THR A 143 9.44 8.30 12.19
C THR A 143 10.85 7.72 12.06
N LYS A 144 10.93 6.41 12.35
CA LYS A 144 12.11 5.59 12.11
C LYS A 144 11.75 4.37 11.28
N PHE A 145 12.60 4.05 10.32
CA PHE A 145 12.49 2.85 9.50
C PHE A 145 13.64 1.91 9.84
N LEU A 146 13.35 0.63 10.03
CA LEU A 146 14.33 -0.38 10.43
C LEU A 146 14.15 -1.66 9.62
N GLN A 147 15.29 -2.29 9.29
CA GLN A 147 15.30 -3.61 8.67
C GLN A 147 16.27 -4.53 9.42
N PRO A 148 15.91 -4.98 10.64
CA PRO A 148 16.85 -5.57 11.58
C PRO A 148 17.08 -7.08 11.38
N GLU A 149 16.52 -7.71 10.36
CA GLU A 149 16.50 -9.14 10.13
C GLU A 149 17.91 -9.76 10.10
N ILE A 150 18.90 -9.04 9.58
CA ILE A 150 20.29 -9.48 9.57
C ILE A 150 20.85 -9.76 11.00
N LYS A 151 20.35 -9.02 12.00
CA LYS A 151 20.73 -9.21 13.41
C LYS A 151 20.13 -10.50 14.00
N LEU A 152 19.14 -11.09 13.31
CA LEU A 152 18.55 -12.37 13.65
C LEU A 152 19.10 -13.53 12.82
N GLY A 153 20.09 -13.28 11.93
CA GLY A 153 20.67 -14.28 11.04
C GLY A 153 19.78 -14.64 9.85
N VAL A 154 18.80 -13.79 9.51
CA VAL A 154 17.92 -13.94 8.36
C VAL A 154 17.94 -12.66 7.52
N PHE A 155 17.34 -12.68 6.33
CA PHE A 155 17.20 -11.50 5.50
C PHE A 155 15.72 -11.23 5.22
N PRO A 156 15.31 -9.98 4.97
CA PRO A 156 13.94 -9.63 4.58
C PRO A 156 13.72 -9.94 3.10
N PRO A 157 12.96 -10.98 2.73
CA PRO A 157 12.87 -11.43 1.33
C PRO A 157 12.19 -10.41 0.42
N MET A 158 11.22 -9.67 0.93
CA MET A 158 10.57 -8.61 0.17
C MET A 158 11.44 -7.36 0.09
N GLY A 159 12.05 -6.95 1.19
CA GLY A 159 12.96 -5.80 1.23
C GLY A 159 14.15 -5.97 0.29
N ALA A 160 14.71 -7.18 0.19
CA ALA A 160 15.79 -7.48 -0.73
C ALA A 160 15.41 -7.28 -2.22
N VAL A 161 14.15 -7.38 -2.55
CA VAL A 161 13.62 -7.15 -3.91
C VAL A 161 13.16 -5.69 -4.11
N VAL A 162 12.50 -5.11 -3.12
CA VAL A 162 11.87 -3.79 -3.21
C VAL A 162 12.90 -2.66 -3.07
N TYR A 163 13.72 -2.68 -2.02
CA TYR A 163 14.61 -1.55 -1.73
C TYR A 163 15.59 -1.20 -2.84
N PRO A 164 16.25 -2.16 -3.55
CA PRO A 164 17.15 -1.80 -4.64
C PRO A 164 16.48 -0.98 -5.75
N ARG A 165 15.16 -1.19 -5.94
CA ARG A 165 14.36 -0.47 -6.95
C ARG A 165 13.87 0.89 -6.46
N VAL A 166 13.55 1.00 -5.18
CA VAL A 166 13.00 2.23 -4.59
C VAL A 166 14.09 3.21 -4.20
N ILE A 167 15.16 2.75 -3.51
CA ILE A 167 16.20 3.63 -2.97
C ILE A 167 17.59 3.43 -3.62
N GLY A 168 17.65 2.57 -4.60
CA GLY A 168 18.89 2.22 -5.30
C GLY A 168 19.72 1.18 -4.55
N PRO A 169 20.58 0.41 -5.26
CA PRO A 169 21.23 -0.78 -4.72
C PRO A 169 22.19 -0.49 -3.56
N LYS A 170 22.91 0.64 -3.57
CA LYS A 170 23.89 0.94 -2.50
C LYS A 170 23.20 1.23 -1.16
N ARG A 171 22.16 2.05 -1.17
CA ARG A 171 21.38 2.38 0.04
C ARG A 171 20.59 1.18 0.54
N ALA A 172 20.07 0.38 -0.38
CA ALA A 172 19.42 -0.89 -0.04
C ALA A 172 20.41 -1.85 0.68
N MET A 173 21.62 -2.03 0.14
CA MET A 173 22.64 -2.87 0.76
C MET A 173 23.05 -2.35 2.15
N GLU A 174 23.24 -1.04 2.31
CA GLU A 174 23.54 -0.44 3.61
C GLU A 174 22.44 -0.74 4.62
N LEU A 175 21.19 -0.47 4.29
CA LEU A 175 20.03 -0.73 5.16
C LEU A 175 19.91 -2.21 5.54
N LEU A 176 20.05 -3.11 4.56
CA LEU A 176 19.89 -4.56 4.75
C LEU A 176 21.03 -5.20 5.51
N LEU A 177 22.29 -4.77 5.27
CA LEU A 177 23.47 -5.37 5.88
C LEU A 177 23.76 -4.83 7.29
N THR A 178 23.40 -3.57 7.57
CA THR A 178 23.61 -2.99 8.89
C THR A 178 22.46 -3.25 9.84
N GLY A 179 21.24 -3.32 9.32
CA GLY A 179 20.03 -3.38 10.13
C GLY A 179 19.88 -2.16 11.05
N GLU A 180 20.53 -1.04 10.69
CA GLU A 180 20.46 0.20 11.46
C GLU A 180 19.18 0.96 11.19
N ALA A 181 18.73 1.70 12.21
CA ALA A 181 17.57 2.56 12.05
C ALA A 181 17.93 3.80 11.23
N ILE A 182 17.12 4.12 10.24
CA ILE A 182 17.18 5.39 9.53
C ILE A 182 16.06 6.33 9.99
N THR A 183 16.37 7.61 10.10
CA THR A 183 15.39 8.66 10.41
C THR A 183 14.48 8.96 9.22
N ALA A 184 13.35 9.62 9.48
CA ALA A 184 12.44 10.08 8.43
C ALA A 184 13.18 10.95 7.38
N ASN A 185 14.07 11.86 7.81
CA ASN A 185 14.84 12.71 6.89
C ASN A 185 15.85 11.93 6.05
N GLN A 186 16.49 10.89 6.61
CA GLN A 186 17.33 9.98 5.83
C GLN A 186 16.50 9.20 4.80
N ALA A 187 15.32 8.71 5.21
CA ALA A 187 14.39 8.03 4.32
C ALA A 187 13.90 8.95 3.18
N LEU A 188 13.64 10.23 3.46
CA LEU A 188 13.33 11.25 2.44
C LEU A 188 14.51 11.47 1.49
N ALA A 189 15.72 11.63 2.00
CA ALA A 189 16.93 11.82 1.19
C ALA A 189 17.27 10.58 0.32
N MET A 190 16.82 9.40 0.72
CA MET A 190 16.97 8.15 -0.04
C MET A 190 15.88 7.97 -1.11
N GLY A 191 14.75 8.67 -1.00
CA GLY A 191 13.59 8.47 -1.86
C GLY A 191 12.63 7.39 -1.38
N LEU A 192 12.78 6.90 -0.15
CA LEU A 192 11.83 5.97 0.48
C LEU A 192 10.53 6.66 0.90
N VAL A 193 10.60 7.94 1.21
CA VAL A 193 9.49 8.77 1.70
C VAL A 193 9.34 9.99 0.79
N ASN A 194 8.11 10.35 0.44
CA ASN A 194 7.83 11.53 -0.40
C ASN A 194 7.82 12.84 0.39
N ARG A 195 7.42 12.78 1.68
CA ARG A 195 7.32 13.96 2.55
C ARG A 195 7.60 13.60 3.99
N VAL A 196 8.31 14.49 4.67
CA VAL A 196 8.47 14.47 6.12
C VAL A 196 7.93 15.78 6.67
N VAL A 197 7.06 15.69 7.66
CA VAL A 197 6.40 16.86 8.27
C VAL A 197 6.41 16.77 9.80
N PRO A 198 6.32 17.90 10.51
CA PRO A 198 6.08 17.87 11.94
C PRO A 198 4.84 17.03 12.27
N ARG A 199 4.89 16.27 13.36
CA ARG A 199 3.77 15.39 13.76
C ARG A 199 2.44 16.13 13.85
N ALA A 200 2.48 17.35 14.35
CA ALA A 200 1.29 18.20 14.48
C ALA A 200 0.65 18.57 13.11
N ALA A 201 1.45 18.60 12.04
CA ALA A 201 1.00 18.93 10.70
C ALA A 201 0.68 17.70 9.84
N LEU A 202 0.89 16.48 10.38
CA LEU A 202 0.76 15.25 9.59
C LEU A 202 -0.65 15.06 9.03
N ALA A 203 -1.67 15.17 9.89
CA ALA A 203 -3.06 14.99 9.48
C ALA A 203 -3.49 15.99 8.39
N GLU A 204 -3.19 17.28 8.58
CA GLU A 204 -3.51 18.33 7.60
C GLU A 204 -2.79 18.10 6.27
N THR A 205 -1.51 17.71 6.33
CA THR A 205 -0.73 17.41 5.11
C THR A 205 -1.31 16.21 4.35
N VAL A 206 -1.67 15.16 5.06
CA VAL A 206 -2.29 13.97 4.47
C VAL A 206 -3.62 14.34 3.81
N GLU A 207 -4.52 15.04 4.50
CA GLU A 207 -5.80 15.46 3.93
C GLU A 207 -5.63 16.36 2.70
N SER A 208 -4.63 17.25 2.70
CA SER A 208 -4.31 18.08 1.54
C SER A 208 -3.87 17.26 0.32
N VAL A 209 -3.06 16.20 0.53
CA VAL A 209 -2.64 15.30 -0.55
C VAL A 209 -3.81 14.44 -1.02
N VAL A 210 -4.54 13.86 -0.09
CA VAL A 210 -5.73 13.03 -0.34
C VAL A 210 -6.73 13.80 -1.19
N LYS A 211 -7.10 15.02 -0.79
CA LYS A 211 -8.04 15.85 -1.54
C LYS A 211 -7.57 16.10 -2.96
N ARG A 212 -6.29 16.47 -3.16
CA ARG A 212 -5.76 16.75 -4.51
C ARG A 212 -5.82 15.52 -5.41
N VAL A 213 -5.54 14.33 -4.90
CA VAL A 213 -5.57 13.09 -5.68
C VAL A 213 -7.02 12.63 -5.91
N ALA A 214 -7.85 12.68 -4.87
CA ALA A 214 -9.24 12.25 -4.95
C ALA A 214 -10.13 13.13 -5.85
N ASP A 215 -9.69 14.37 -6.11
CA ASP A 215 -10.35 15.30 -7.05
C ASP A 215 -10.00 15.00 -8.53
N LEU A 216 -9.16 13.99 -8.81
CA LEU A 216 -8.74 13.61 -10.16
C LEU A 216 -9.56 12.42 -10.70
N SER A 217 -9.45 12.17 -12.00
CA SER A 217 -10.07 11.02 -12.67
C SER A 217 -9.51 9.70 -12.13
N GLY A 218 -10.36 8.86 -11.54
CA GLY A 218 -10.00 7.55 -11.01
C GLY A 218 -9.40 6.61 -12.05
N PRO A 219 -10.00 6.43 -13.23
CA PRO A 219 -9.43 5.62 -14.30
C PRO A 219 -8.04 6.07 -14.73
N VAL A 220 -7.80 7.39 -14.83
CA VAL A 220 -6.47 7.92 -15.20
C VAL A 220 -5.45 7.65 -14.09
N LEU A 221 -5.82 7.80 -12.81
CA LEU A 221 -4.97 7.43 -11.67
C LEU A 221 -4.56 5.95 -11.72
N SER A 222 -5.51 5.08 -12.05
CA SER A 222 -5.27 3.64 -12.20
C SER A 222 -4.25 3.35 -13.31
N LEU A 223 -4.40 3.98 -14.47
CA LEU A 223 -3.46 3.80 -15.58
C LEU A 223 -2.06 4.32 -15.24
N ILE A 224 -1.95 5.48 -14.55
CA ILE A 224 -0.67 6.01 -14.06
C ILE A 224 0.02 5.02 -13.13
N LYS A 225 -0.71 4.47 -12.14
CA LYS A 225 -0.17 3.45 -11.23
C LYS A 225 0.37 2.24 -12.01
N ARG A 226 -0.43 1.71 -12.94
CA ARG A 226 -0.05 0.54 -13.73
C ARG A 226 1.20 0.80 -14.58
N VAL A 227 1.26 1.91 -15.30
CA VAL A 227 2.42 2.28 -16.13
C VAL A 227 3.67 2.46 -15.27
N THR A 228 3.55 3.14 -14.13
CA THR A 228 4.68 3.38 -13.24
C THR A 228 5.17 2.07 -12.61
N PHE A 229 4.25 1.19 -12.22
CA PHE A 229 4.60 -0.14 -11.72
C PHE A 229 5.33 -0.96 -12.79
N ASP A 230 4.79 -1.04 -14.00
CA ASP A 230 5.41 -1.74 -15.13
C ASP A 230 6.81 -1.19 -15.42
N ALA A 231 6.99 0.14 -15.42
CA ALA A 231 8.29 0.78 -15.61
C ALA A 231 9.33 0.42 -14.54
N THR A 232 8.88 0.15 -13.32
CA THR A 232 9.75 -0.24 -12.20
C THR A 232 10.14 -1.73 -12.25
N TRP A 233 9.25 -2.60 -12.72
CA TRP A 233 9.36 -4.05 -12.54
C TRP A 233 9.59 -4.85 -13.82
N LYS A 234 9.34 -4.25 -15.01
CA LYS A 234 9.56 -4.88 -16.32
C LYS A 234 10.85 -4.37 -16.99
N PRO A 235 11.43 -5.12 -17.94
CA PRO A 235 12.45 -4.59 -18.83
C PRO A 235 11.97 -3.33 -19.57
N PHE A 236 12.88 -2.41 -19.85
CA PHE A 236 12.54 -1.09 -20.41
C PHE A 236 11.69 -1.15 -21.67
N GLU A 237 12.06 -2.00 -22.64
CA GLU A 237 11.33 -2.13 -23.91
C GLU A 237 9.90 -2.64 -23.70
N GLU A 238 9.71 -3.62 -22.81
CA GLU A 238 8.39 -4.13 -22.45
C GLU A 238 7.54 -3.09 -21.73
N ALA A 239 8.14 -2.35 -20.80
CA ALA A 239 7.48 -1.28 -20.08
C ALA A 239 7.04 -0.15 -21.04
N LEU A 240 7.91 0.25 -21.97
CA LEU A 240 7.60 1.30 -22.94
C LEU A 240 6.47 0.88 -23.87
N LYS A 241 6.49 -0.36 -24.37
CA LYS A 241 5.43 -0.91 -25.21
C LYS A 241 4.10 -0.99 -24.46
N SER A 242 4.13 -1.47 -23.20
CA SER A 242 2.95 -1.51 -22.32
C SER A 242 2.38 -0.11 -22.10
N SER A 243 3.23 0.89 -21.84
CA SER A 243 2.82 2.28 -21.65
C SER A 243 2.14 2.85 -22.91
N GLN A 244 2.73 2.60 -24.08
CA GLN A 244 2.16 3.06 -25.35
C GLN A 244 0.81 2.39 -25.65
N ASP A 245 0.69 1.09 -25.39
CA ASP A 245 -0.56 0.35 -25.58
C ASP A 245 -1.67 0.87 -24.65
N LEU A 246 -1.36 1.06 -23.38
CA LEU A 246 -2.29 1.63 -22.41
C LEU A 246 -2.74 3.06 -22.78
N TYR A 247 -1.81 3.87 -23.29
CA TYR A 247 -2.10 5.23 -23.70
C TYR A 247 -3.03 5.28 -24.91
N LEU A 248 -2.73 4.47 -25.95
CA LEU A 248 -3.47 4.50 -27.21
C LEU A 248 -4.81 3.75 -27.15
N ASN A 249 -4.86 2.61 -26.44
CA ASN A 249 -5.98 1.69 -26.48
C ASN A 249 -6.86 1.70 -25.21
N GLN A 250 -6.47 2.44 -24.16
CA GLN A 250 -7.28 2.57 -22.96
C GLN A 250 -7.49 4.03 -22.56
N LEU A 251 -6.44 4.85 -22.47
CA LEU A 251 -6.57 6.23 -22.02
C LEU A 251 -7.45 7.05 -22.98
N PHE A 252 -7.25 6.92 -24.30
CA PHE A 252 -8.03 7.70 -25.28
C PHE A 252 -9.51 7.32 -25.34
N ASP A 253 -9.87 6.10 -24.91
CA ASP A 253 -11.27 5.66 -24.83
C ASP A 253 -12.01 6.17 -23.59
N LEU A 254 -11.28 6.75 -22.61
CA LEU A 254 -11.91 7.31 -21.43
C LEU A 254 -12.64 8.62 -21.73
N GLU A 255 -13.88 8.74 -21.27
CA GLU A 255 -14.63 10.01 -21.30
C GLU A 255 -13.90 11.12 -20.55
N ASP A 256 -13.25 10.79 -19.45
CA ASP A 256 -12.47 11.71 -18.61
C ASP A 256 -11.23 12.25 -19.35
N SER A 257 -10.58 11.46 -20.18
CA SER A 257 -9.45 11.90 -21.01
C SER A 257 -9.92 12.96 -22.01
N GLN A 258 -11.04 12.70 -22.69
CA GLN A 258 -11.64 13.65 -23.65
C GLN A 258 -12.13 14.92 -22.94
N GLU A 259 -12.73 14.79 -21.77
CA GLU A 259 -13.17 15.92 -20.95
C GLU A 259 -11.98 16.78 -20.49
N GLY A 260 -10.88 16.18 -20.05
CA GLY A 260 -9.68 16.91 -19.65
C GLY A 260 -9.10 17.76 -20.76
N LEU A 261 -9.00 17.21 -21.97
CA LEU A 261 -8.53 17.92 -23.15
C LEU A 261 -9.48 19.04 -23.56
N ARG A 262 -10.80 18.79 -23.53
CA ARG A 262 -11.82 19.80 -23.83
C ARG A 262 -11.79 20.93 -22.81
N ALA A 263 -11.76 20.64 -21.53
CA ALA A 263 -11.72 21.63 -20.47
C ALA A 263 -10.47 22.52 -20.55
N MET A 264 -9.33 21.95 -20.95
CA MET A 264 -8.09 22.71 -21.21
C MET A 264 -8.29 23.73 -22.33
N VAL A 265 -8.86 23.32 -23.48
CA VAL A 265 -9.12 24.21 -24.61
C VAL A 265 -10.12 25.31 -24.22
N GLU A 266 -11.16 24.95 -23.48
CA GLU A 266 -12.22 25.86 -23.02
C GLU A 266 -11.80 26.70 -21.79
N LYS A 267 -10.60 26.50 -21.25
CA LYS A 267 -10.06 27.20 -20.07
C LYS A 267 -10.99 27.13 -18.84
N ARG A 268 -11.60 26.01 -18.62
CA ARG A 268 -12.45 25.69 -17.45
C ARG A 268 -11.91 24.52 -16.66
N LYS A 269 -12.44 24.30 -15.47
CA LYS A 269 -12.16 23.07 -14.71
C LYS A 269 -12.85 21.86 -15.36
N PRO A 270 -12.17 20.71 -15.44
CA PRO A 270 -12.78 19.47 -15.91
C PRO A 270 -13.81 18.95 -14.89
N VAL A 271 -14.78 18.20 -15.40
CA VAL A 271 -15.80 17.51 -14.59
C VAL A 271 -15.66 16.01 -14.84
N TRP A 272 -15.01 15.32 -13.92
CA TRP A 272 -14.72 13.91 -14.05
C TRP A 272 -15.96 13.04 -13.83
N LYS A 273 -16.20 12.12 -14.75
CA LYS A 273 -17.27 11.11 -14.67
C LYS A 273 -16.78 9.77 -14.19
N ASN A 274 -15.45 9.57 -14.13
CA ASN A 274 -14.77 8.32 -13.81
C ASN A 274 -15.10 7.18 -14.78
N LYS A 275 -15.11 7.49 -16.05
CA LYS A 275 -15.38 6.57 -17.16
C LYS A 275 -14.40 6.76 -18.29
#